data_9bdf3f04509f602c76a1f41648eda3fb
#
_entry.id   9bdf3f04509f602c76a1f41648eda3fb
#
_cell.length_a   1.000
_cell.length_b   1.000
_cell.length_c   1.000
_cell.angle_alpha   90.00
_cell.angle_beta   90.00
_cell.angle_gamma   90.00
#
_symmetry.space_group_name_H-M   'P 1'
#
loop_
_entity.id
_entity.type
_entity.pdbx_description
1 polymer ?
#
loop_
_entity_poly.entity_id
_entity_poly.type
_entity_poly.pdbx_seq_one_letter_code
_entity_poly.pdbx_strand_id
1 'polypeptide(L)'
;METTENPVQNTKKKRSQSDKIGRLKYNQQLLKQTLFEVEEVKLMLRTIFAGLKSSFNFEQPLIERVVCKDEVDKAILQLLFEAGSSGLLPKDLQTRLVHFKVTRHQISRRILRMNKRLEKEFGECIAEKRGWHWALTSFAIEIWGESENRPN
;
A
#
# COMPACT_ATOMS: atom_id res chain seq x y z
N MET A 1 -59.29 -5.28 34.87
CA MET A 1 -58.03 -4.73 35.45
C MET A 1 -57.22 -4.13 34.32
N GLU A 2 -57.34 -2.84 34.10
CA GLU A 2 -56.57 -2.11 33.08
C GLU A 2 -55.24 -1.75 33.69
N THR A 3 -54.15 -2.28 33.11
CA THR A 3 -52.78 -1.91 33.44
C THR A 3 -52.44 -0.63 32.71
N THR A 4 -52.53 0.50 33.43
CA THR A 4 -52.06 1.82 32.97
C THR A 4 -50.54 1.80 32.82
N GLU A 5 -50.04 1.61 31.59
CA GLU A 5 -48.65 1.81 31.27
C GLU A 5 -48.25 3.27 31.49
N ASN A 6 -47.21 3.47 32.27
CA ASN A 6 -46.75 4.75 32.79
C ASN A 6 -46.08 5.56 31.64
N PRO A 7 -46.67 6.68 31.16
CA PRO A 7 -46.20 7.42 29.98
C PRO A 7 -44.79 8.02 30.13
N VAL A 8 -44.29 8.15 31.36
CA VAL A 8 -42.98 8.74 31.70
C VAL A 8 -41.81 7.83 31.31
N GLN A 9 -41.99 6.50 31.31
CA GLN A 9 -40.92 5.57 30.93
C GLN A 9 -40.69 5.52 29.40
N ASN A 10 -41.72 5.79 28.62
CA ASN A 10 -41.66 5.73 27.16
C ASN A 10 -40.93 6.96 26.58
N THR A 11 -41.00 8.11 27.21
CA THR A 11 -40.28 9.34 26.79
C THR A 11 -38.78 9.27 27.08
N LYS A 12 -38.35 8.66 28.19
CA LYS A 12 -36.92 8.44 28.50
C LYS A 12 -36.25 7.48 27.53
N LYS A 13 -36.95 6.42 27.10
CA LYS A 13 -36.46 5.43 26.17
C LYS A 13 -36.29 6.02 24.75
N LYS A 14 -37.22 6.87 24.29
CA LYS A 14 -37.14 7.58 23.01
C LYS A 14 -35.99 8.60 22.96
N ARG A 15 -35.75 9.37 24.04
CA ARG A 15 -34.63 10.32 24.13
C ARG A 15 -33.29 9.61 24.09
N SER A 16 -33.09 8.50 24.80
CA SER A 16 -31.86 7.72 24.78
C SER A 16 -31.53 7.12 23.38
N GLN A 17 -32.55 6.74 22.58
CA GLN A 17 -32.36 6.28 21.22
C GLN A 17 -31.97 7.41 20.26
N SER A 18 -32.62 8.57 20.40
CA SER A 18 -32.30 9.77 19.61
C SER A 18 -30.86 10.22 19.82
N ASP A 19 -30.38 10.21 21.06
CA ASP A 19 -28.99 10.57 21.40
C ASP A 19 -27.97 9.57 20.83
N LYS A 20 -28.30 8.28 20.83
CA LYS A 20 -27.46 7.25 20.21
C LYS A 20 -27.36 7.43 18.68
N ILE A 21 -28.45 7.72 18.01
CA ILE A 21 -28.50 7.97 16.58
C ILE A 21 -27.70 9.23 16.20
N GLY A 22 -27.82 10.29 17.02
CA GLY A 22 -27.07 11.53 16.88
C GLY A 22 -25.55 11.28 16.96
N ARG A 23 -25.11 10.52 17.97
CA ARG A 23 -23.69 10.14 18.12
C ARG A 23 -23.17 9.29 16.96
N LEU A 24 -23.97 8.34 16.47
CA LEU A 24 -23.60 7.53 15.29
C LEU A 24 -23.43 8.38 14.04
N LYS A 25 -24.35 9.31 13.78
CA LYS A 25 -24.23 10.24 12.64
C LYS A 25 -23.00 11.13 12.75
N TYR A 26 -22.74 11.67 13.95
CA TYR A 26 -21.56 12.48 14.21
C TYR A 26 -20.26 11.69 13.96
N ASN A 27 -20.17 10.47 14.48
CA ASN A 27 -19.00 9.62 14.27
C ASN A 27 -18.80 9.25 12.79
N GLN A 28 -19.90 8.99 12.06
CA GLN A 28 -19.81 8.74 10.61
C GLN A 28 -19.31 9.97 9.84
N GLN A 29 -19.73 11.16 10.24
CA GLN A 29 -19.27 12.41 9.63
C GLN A 29 -17.79 12.65 9.93
N LEU A 30 -17.36 12.42 11.17
CA LEU A 30 -15.96 12.53 11.57
C LEU A 30 -15.08 11.53 10.82
N LEU A 31 -15.52 10.28 10.67
CA LEU A 31 -14.79 9.27 9.87
C LEU A 31 -14.65 9.65 8.41
N LYS A 32 -15.69 10.24 7.80
CA LYS A 32 -15.61 10.73 6.41
C LYS A 32 -14.63 11.90 6.28
N GLN A 33 -14.61 12.78 7.24
CA GLN A 33 -13.69 13.92 7.26
C GLN A 33 -12.25 13.46 7.42
N THR A 34 -11.98 12.56 8.39
CA THR A 34 -10.62 11.99 8.57
C THR A 34 -10.15 11.21 7.35
N LEU A 35 -11.04 10.47 6.68
CA LEU A 35 -10.70 9.76 5.46
C LEU A 35 -10.29 10.74 4.35
N PHE A 36 -11.03 11.83 4.19
CA PHE A 36 -10.72 12.88 3.22
C PHE A 36 -9.36 13.54 3.52
N GLU A 37 -9.09 13.89 4.77
CA GLU A 37 -7.80 14.46 5.19
C GLU A 37 -6.63 13.50 4.94
N VAL A 38 -6.81 12.21 5.17
CA VAL A 38 -5.81 11.17 4.88
C VAL A 38 -5.52 11.09 3.37
N GLU A 39 -6.54 11.18 2.51
CA GLU A 39 -6.36 11.19 1.06
C GLU A 39 -5.64 12.47 0.58
N GLU A 40 -5.95 13.63 1.17
CA GLU A 40 -5.22 14.87 0.87
C GLU A 40 -3.74 14.78 1.27
N VAL A 41 -3.43 14.23 2.45
CA VAL A 41 -2.05 14.01 2.91
C VAL A 41 -1.32 13.05 1.97
N LYS A 42 -1.94 11.99 1.54
CA LYS A 42 -1.38 11.07 0.54
C LYS A 42 -1.06 11.78 -0.77
N LEU A 43 -1.97 12.64 -1.25
CA LEU A 43 -1.77 13.41 -2.47
C LEU A 43 -0.61 14.40 -2.32
N MET A 44 -0.54 15.12 -1.18
CA MET A 44 0.57 16.03 -0.89
C MET A 44 1.91 15.30 -0.82
N LEU A 45 1.97 14.14 -0.17
CA LEU A 45 3.17 13.32 -0.12
C LEU A 45 3.61 12.88 -1.52
N ARG A 46 2.68 12.43 -2.38
CA ARG A 46 2.98 12.10 -3.77
C ARG A 46 3.56 13.29 -4.52
N THR A 47 2.98 14.49 -4.35
CA THR A 47 3.46 15.73 -4.98
C THR A 47 4.85 16.13 -4.48
N ILE A 48 5.10 16.03 -3.17
CA ILE A 48 6.42 16.29 -2.56
C ILE A 48 7.45 15.29 -3.08
N PHE A 49 7.12 13.99 -3.15
CA PHE A 49 8.02 12.99 -3.70
C PHE A 49 8.31 13.20 -5.19
N ALA A 50 7.32 13.57 -5.98
CA ALA A 50 7.52 13.95 -7.39
C ALA A 50 8.42 15.18 -7.52
N GLY A 51 8.24 16.19 -6.67
CA GLY A 51 9.08 17.38 -6.64
C GLY A 51 10.52 17.11 -6.20
N LEU A 52 10.71 16.31 -5.15
CA LEU A 52 12.04 15.89 -4.69
C LEU A 52 12.77 15.08 -5.76
N LYS A 53 12.03 14.22 -6.48
CA LYS A 53 12.56 13.42 -7.58
C LYS A 53 13.09 14.29 -8.73
N SER A 54 12.45 15.44 -9.01
CA SER A 54 12.89 16.38 -10.04
C SER A 54 14.11 17.22 -9.64
N SER A 55 14.31 17.42 -8.33
CA SER A 55 15.38 18.30 -7.80
C SER A 55 16.71 17.56 -7.55
N PHE A 56 16.68 16.24 -7.45
CA PHE A 56 17.87 15.42 -7.26
C PHE A 56 18.10 14.56 -8.51
N ASN A 57 19.25 14.68 -9.16
CA ASN A 57 19.75 13.74 -10.18
C ASN A 57 20.03 12.37 -9.53
N PHE A 58 18.99 11.62 -9.20
CA PHE A 58 19.14 10.26 -8.70
C PHE A 58 19.32 9.31 -9.90
N GLU A 59 20.52 8.79 -10.06
CA GLU A 59 20.84 7.74 -11.03
C GLU A 59 20.10 6.42 -10.78
N GLN A 60 19.53 6.27 -9.56
CA GLN A 60 18.73 5.09 -9.17
C GLN A 60 17.37 5.50 -8.62
N PRO A 61 16.29 4.77 -8.94
CA PRO A 61 14.98 5.00 -8.37
C PRO A 61 15.03 4.97 -6.83
N LEU A 62 14.33 5.91 -6.18
CA LEU A 62 14.28 6.00 -4.72
C LEU A 62 13.88 4.67 -4.08
N ILE A 63 12.93 3.98 -4.72
CA ILE A 63 12.41 2.69 -4.25
C ILE A 63 13.52 1.62 -4.18
N GLU A 64 14.42 1.58 -5.17
CA GLU A 64 15.52 0.63 -5.20
C GLU A 64 16.47 0.82 -4.01
N ARG A 65 16.78 2.06 -3.66
CA ARG A 65 17.64 2.37 -2.51
C ARG A 65 17.04 1.94 -1.17
N VAL A 66 15.72 2.08 -1.03
CA VAL A 66 15.01 1.71 0.21
C VAL A 66 14.89 0.20 0.34
N VAL A 67 14.52 -0.50 -0.74
CA VAL A 67 14.15 -1.90 -0.66
C VAL A 67 15.28 -2.87 -0.94
N CYS A 68 16.23 -2.53 -1.83
CA CYS A 68 17.31 -3.43 -2.24
C CYS A 68 18.52 -3.31 -1.31
N LYS A 69 19.03 -4.45 -0.84
CA LYS A 69 20.27 -4.53 -0.07
C LYS A 69 21.47 -4.96 -0.88
N ASP A 70 21.21 -5.73 -1.93
CA ASP A 70 22.25 -6.33 -2.77
C ASP A 70 21.77 -6.46 -4.22
N GLU A 71 22.67 -6.90 -5.11
CA GLU A 71 22.39 -7.06 -6.53
C GLU A 71 21.32 -8.12 -6.83
N VAL A 72 21.12 -9.08 -5.94
CA VAL A 72 20.05 -10.09 -6.08
C VAL A 72 18.68 -9.44 -5.88
N ASP A 73 18.55 -8.59 -4.86
CA ASP A 73 17.30 -7.85 -4.59
C ASP A 73 16.98 -6.94 -5.79
N LYS A 74 17.99 -6.25 -6.37
CA LYS A 74 17.82 -5.40 -7.55
C LYS A 74 17.38 -6.21 -8.77
N ALA A 75 18.03 -7.34 -9.02
CA ALA A 75 17.69 -8.21 -10.15
C ALA A 75 16.27 -8.78 -10.02
N ILE A 76 15.83 -9.16 -8.81
CA ILE A 76 14.45 -9.58 -8.57
C ILE A 76 13.49 -8.44 -8.89
N LEU A 77 13.76 -7.24 -8.39
CA LEU A 77 12.92 -6.08 -8.57
C LEU A 77 12.81 -5.70 -10.06
N GLN A 78 13.92 -5.69 -10.78
CA GLN A 78 13.97 -5.43 -12.23
C GLN A 78 13.11 -6.42 -13.01
N LEU A 79 13.24 -7.72 -12.72
CA LEU A 79 12.46 -8.78 -13.39
C LEU A 79 10.95 -8.64 -13.11
N LEU A 80 10.57 -8.27 -11.90
CA LEU A 80 9.17 -8.02 -11.55
C LEU A 80 8.64 -6.79 -12.27
N PHE A 81 9.47 -5.75 -12.44
CA PHE A 81 9.12 -4.56 -13.19
C PHE A 81 8.90 -4.87 -14.68
N GLU A 82 9.82 -5.59 -15.32
CA GLU A 82 9.69 -6.05 -16.71
C GLU A 82 8.43 -6.89 -16.95
N ALA A 83 8.03 -7.69 -15.96
CA ALA A 83 6.80 -8.49 -16.03
C ALA A 83 5.52 -7.66 -15.81
N GLY A 84 5.64 -6.48 -15.23
CA GLY A 84 4.52 -5.58 -14.95
C GLY A 84 3.44 -6.20 -14.09
N SER A 85 2.18 -5.91 -14.42
CA SER A 85 1.00 -6.38 -13.67
C SER A 85 0.75 -7.89 -13.76
N SER A 86 1.29 -8.59 -14.77
CA SER A 86 1.15 -10.04 -14.92
C SER A 86 1.98 -10.81 -13.90
N GLY A 87 3.09 -10.23 -13.44
CA GLY A 87 3.99 -10.82 -12.47
C GLY A 87 4.74 -12.05 -12.99
N LEU A 88 5.53 -12.67 -12.11
CA LEU A 88 6.34 -13.86 -12.41
C LEU A 88 6.14 -14.95 -11.36
N LEU A 89 6.20 -16.20 -11.83
CA LEU A 89 6.28 -17.36 -10.92
C LEU A 89 7.65 -17.38 -10.23
N PRO A 90 7.73 -17.84 -8.97
CA PRO A 90 9.03 -18.03 -8.31
C PRO A 90 9.99 -18.96 -9.07
N LYS A 91 9.44 -19.90 -9.87
CA LYS A 91 10.21 -20.79 -10.75
C LYS A 91 10.87 -20.01 -11.88
N ASP A 92 10.14 -19.10 -12.51
CA ASP A 92 10.64 -18.30 -13.63
C ASP A 92 11.68 -17.28 -13.16
N LEU A 93 11.44 -16.66 -11.99
CA LEU A 93 12.44 -15.82 -11.34
C LEU A 93 13.73 -16.61 -11.05
N GLN A 94 13.61 -17.83 -10.52
CA GLN A 94 14.79 -18.68 -10.28
C GLN A 94 15.56 -18.98 -11.55
N THR A 95 14.86 -19.30 -12.64
CA THR A 95 15.49 -19.60 -13.94
C THR A 95 16.25 -18.39 -14.48
N ARG A 96 15.67 -17.19 -14.38
CA ARG A 96 16.31 -15.95 -14.84
C ARG A 96 17.48 -15.51 -13.94
N LEU A 97 17.44 -15.89 -12.66
CA LEU A 97 18.46 -15.58 -11.66
C LEU A 97 19.48 -16.71 -11.44
N VAL A 98 19.62 -17.62 -12.43
CA VAL A 98 20.47 -18.83 -12.31
C VAL A 98 21.91 -18.51 -11.90
N HIS A 99 22.47 -17.41 -12.36
CA HIS A 99 23.84 -16.98 -12.04
C HIS A 99 24.03 -16.56 -10.58
N PHE A 100 22.95 -16.16 -9.87
CA PHE A 100 23.01 -15.87 -8.44
C PHE A 100 22.84 -17.10 -7.55
N LYS A 101 22.55 -18.27 -8.13
CA LYS A 101 22.38 -19.56 -7.41
C LYS A 101 21.34 -19.49 -6.26
N VAL A 102 20.27 -18.73 -6.45
CA VAL A 102 19.20 -18.57 -5.47
C VAL A 102 18.08 -19.58 -5.66
N THR A 103 17.53 -20.08 -4.57
CA THR A 103 16.37 -20.98 -4.59
C THR A 103 15.06 -20.19 -4.61
N ARG A 104 13.96 -20.82 -5.06
CA ARG A 104 12.60 -20.23 -5.05
C ARG A 104 12.19 -19.71 -3.67
N HIS A 105 12.56 -20.46 -2.64
CA HIS A 105 12.26 -20.07 -1.27
C HIS A 105 13.04 -18.83 -0.82
N GLN A 106 14.31 -18.72 -1.21
CA GLN A 106 15.12 -17.53 -0.96
C GLN A 106 14.58 -16.32 -1.70
N ILE A 107 14.15 -16.48 -2.97
CA ILE A 107 13.52 -15.40 -3.75
C ILE A 107 12.27 -14.89 -3.04
N SER A 108 11.34 -15.77 -2.68
CA SER A 108 10.12 -15.38 -1.96
C SER A 108 10.42 -14.68 -0.62
N ARG A 109 11.39 -15.17 0.15
CA ARG A 109 11.82 -14.53 1.40
C ARG A 109 12.43 -13.13 1.16
N ARG A 110 13.17 -12.95 0.06
CA ARG A 110 13.74 -11.65 -0.29
C ARG A 110 12.65 -10.64 -0.65
N ILE A 111 11.67 -11.03 -1.45
CA ILE A 111 10.51 -10.19 -1.79
C ILE A 111 9.77 -9.77 -0.51
N LEU A 112 9.51 -10.70 0.40
CA LEU A 112 8.88 -10.37 1.70
C LEU A 112 9.72 -9.40 2.56
N ARG A 113 11.04 -9.49 2.51
CA ARG A 113 11.93 -8.54 3.21
C ARG A 113 11.93 -7.17 2.54
N MET A 114 11.88 -7.11 1.21
CA MET A 114 11.72 -5.86 0.46
C MET A 114 10.39 -5.18 0.81
N ASN A 115 9.29 -5.95 0.86
CA ASN A 115 8.00 -5.44 1.31
C ASN A 115 8.07 -4.82 2.72
N LYS A 116 8.65 -5.54 3.69
CA LYS A 116 8.79 -5.02 5.07
C LYS A 116 9.59 -3.72 5.15
N ARG A 117 10.61 -3.55 4.28
CA ARG A 117 11.39 -2.31 4.27
C ARG A 117 10.57 -1.15 3.72
N LEU A 118 9.84 -1.38 2.63
CA LEU A 118 8.99 -0.36 2.04
C LEU A 118 7.81 -0.02 2.96
N GLU A 119 7.17 -1.03 3.54
CA GLU A 119 6.07 -0.86 4.48
C GLU A 119 6.46 -0.01 5.70
N LYS A 120 7.68 -0.21 6.21
CA LYS A 120 8.21 0.58 7.33
C LYS A 120 8.37 2.06 6.98
N GLU A 121 8.80 2.38 5.76
CA GLU A 121 9.10 3.75 5.35
C GLU A 121 7.88 4.47 4.74
N PHE A 122 7.01 3.74 4.04
CA PHE A 122 5.92 4.32 3.25
C PHE A 122 4.54 3.73 3.55
N GLY A 123 4.44 2.71 4.39
CA GLY A 123 3.17 2.02 4.68
C GLY A 123 2.64 1.17 3.52
N GLU A 124 3.47 0.91 2.48
CA GLU A 124 3.07 0.23 1.25
C GLU A 124 3.98 -0.96 0.95
N CYS A 125 3.46 -1.96 0.25
CA CYS A 125 4.24 -3.11 -0.21
C CYS A 125 4.75 -2.88 -1.64
N ILE A 126 5.93 -3.42 -1.96
CA ILE A 126 6.49 -3.34 -3.31
C ILE A 126 5.88 -4.38 -4.25
N ALA A 127 5.65 -5.58 -3.75
CA ALA A 127 5.10 -6.69 -4.52
C ALA A 127 4.04 -7.44 -3.72
N GLU A 128 3.03 -7.93 -4.42
CA GLU A 128 1.96 -8.74 -3.87
C GLU A 128 1.89 -10.10 -4.54
N LYS A 129 1.32 -11.05 -3.83
CA LYS A 129 1.11 -12.40 -4.35
C LYS A 129 -0.27 -12.49 -5.02
N ARG A 130 -0.29 -12.64 -6.33
CA ARG A 130 -1.50 -12.88 -7.13
C ARG A 130 -1.55 -14.36 -7.53
N GLY A 131 -2.28 -15.16 -6.76
CA GLY A 131 -2.24 -16.62 -6.91
C GLY A 131 -0.85 -17.19 -6.65
N TRP A 132 -0.20 -17.73 -7.69
CA TRP A 132 1.15 -18.30 -7.61
C TRP A 132 2.25 -17.34 -8.07
N HIS A 133 1.90 -16.17 -8.62
CA HIS A 133 2.81 -15.15 -9.14
C HIS A 133 3.13 -14.08 -8.10
N TRP A 134 4.32 -13.52 -8.19
CA TRP A 134 4.66 -12.25 -7.58
C TRP A 134 4.53 -11.15 -8.62
N ALA A 135 3.77 -10.10 -8.32
CA ALA A 135 3.60 -8.94 -9.18
C ALA A 135 3.87 -7.67 -8.38
N LEU A 136 4.36 -6.62 -9.04
CA LEU A 136 4.48 -5.32 -8.41
C LEU A 136 3.10 -4.75 -8.08
N THR A 137 3.02 -4.04 -6.96
CA THR A 137 1.83 -3.28 -6.61
C THR A 137 1.65 -2.07 -7.52
N SER A 138 0.44 -1.55 -7.63
CA SER A 138 0.19 -0.33 -8.41
C SER A 138 1.04 0.84 -7.91
N PHE A 139 1.23 0.94 -6.60
CA PHE A 139 2.13 1.93 -5.98
C PHE A 139 3.57 1.80 -6.47
N ALA A 140 4.12 0.58 -6.50
CA ALA A 140 5.48 0.35 -6.96
C ALA A 140 5.64 0.66 -8.46
N ILE A 141 4.67 0.28 -9.30
CA ILE A 141 4.67 0.57 -10.73
C ILE A 141 4.62 2.07 -10.99
N GLU A 142 3.77 2.80 -10.29
CA GLU A 142 3.61 4.25 -10.42
C GLU A 142 4.93 4.98 -10.10
N ILE A 143 5.55 4.66 -8.96
CA ILE A 143 6.81 5.31 -8.55
C ILE A 143 7.99 4.92 -9.47
N TRP A 144 8.04 3.67 -9.94
CA TRP A 144 9.11 3.22 -10.81
C TRP A 144 8.93 3.71 -12.25
N GLY A 145 7.71 3.58 -12.80
CA GLY A 145 7.38 3.92 -14.18
C GLY A 145 7.54 5.41 -14.51
N GLU A 146 7.29 6.29 -13.54
CA GLU A 146 7.59 7.72 -13.70
C GLU A 146 9.09 8.01 -13.88
N SER A 147 9.99 7.08 -13.49
CA SER A 147 11.43 7.27 -13.66
C SER A 147 11.93 7.00 -15.07
N GLU A 148 11.26 6.14 -15.85
CA GLU A 148 11.67 5.79 -17.23
C GLU A 148 11.16 6.75 -18.30
N ASN A 149 10.08 7.49 -18.05
CA ASN A 149 9.45 8.40 -19.03
C ASN A 149 10.08 9.80 -19.08
N ARG A 150 11.36 9.99 -18.73
CA ARG A 150 12.05 11.26 -18.96
C ARG A 150 12.68 11.27 -20.33
N PRO A 151 12.30 12.24 -21.21
CA PRO A 151 13.08 12.54 -22.40
C PRO A 151 14.47 13.02 -21.97
N ASN A 152 15.51 12.41 -22.54
CA ASN A 152 16.90 12.87 -22.46
C ASN A 152 17.03 14.31 -23.00
#